data_4081e2ff1f0a7f85cdb6c8874582ea04
#
_entry.id   4081e2ff1f0a7f85cdb6c8874582ea04
#
_cell.length_a   1.000
_cell.length_b   1.000
_cell.length_c   1.000
_cell.angle_alpha   90.00
_cell.angle_beta   90.00
_cell.angle_gamma   90.00
#
_symmetry.space_group_name_H-M   'P 1'
#
loop_
_entity.id
_entity.type
_entity.pdbx_description
1 polymer ?
#
loop_
_entity_poly.entity_id
_entity_poly.type
_entity_poly.pdbx_seq_one_letter_code
_entity_poly.pdbx_strand_id
1 'polypeptide(L)'
;MKFLMFADLHYAPGVFYGSDLATPRMFIQKAQETGCDFILHAGDLCHGPSRVPELMEIFDNSPIPVYHCLGNHDTDGTPYEETLRLYHMPDGHYHFDIAGHRILVLDPNYCKLEDQYIHYDMGNYFQWPGNRDHTPPEQLAWIEKTIEESPYPCLLVSHDSYERDANGARDYLAVQEIIRKANKKSPHKVLMVMNGHYHRDFIRILDNVIHWDINSVTYDWVGEPEHQGMYPQELYDQFSCMKYIVPYTDPLYAIVTVEGTTITIEGTESTMLNGINREHLGAKICDLAGRPVTPRIQSAKITLG
;
A
#
# COMPACT_ATOMS: atom_id res chain seq x y z
N MET A 1 -5.29 -18.53 6.64
CA MET A 1 -4.88 -17.18 7.04
C MET A 1 -5.89 -16.18 6.53
N LYS A 2 -6.32 -15.25 7.39
CA LYS A 2 -7.26 -14.17 6.98
C LYS A 2 -6.76 -12.83 7.53
N PHE A 3 -6.79 -11.77 6.74
CA PHE A 3 -6.36 -10.44 7.19
C PHE A 3 -7.17 -9.33 6.51
N LEU A 4 -7.27 -8.19 7.19
CA LEU A 4 -7.76 -6.95 6.59
C LEU A 4 -6.56 -6.20 6.00
N MET A 5 -6.70 -5.72 4.77
CA MET A 5 -5.67 -4.92 4.08
C MET A 5 -6.24 -3.57 3.65
N PHE A 6 -5.43 -2.53 3.83
CA PHE A 6 -5.65 -1.19 3.32
C PHE A 6 -4.32 -0.49 3.00
N ALA A 7 -4.36 0.56 2.19
CA ALA A 7 -3.20 1.39 1.84
C ALA A 7 -3.62 2.85 1.65
N ASP A 8 -2.66 3.75 1.70
CA ASP A 8 -2.84 5.15 1.29
C ASP A 8 -4.00 5.83 2.04
N LEU A 9 -4.01 5.73 3.37
CA LEU A 9 -4.99 6.45 4.21
C LEU A 9 -4.72 7.96 4.20
N HIS A 10 -3.44 8.35 4.14
CA HIS A 10 -2.98 9.73 4.12
C HIS A 10 -3.67 10.60 5.18
N TYR A 11 -3.73 10.11 6.42
CA TYR A 11 -4.34 10.87 7.50
C TYR A 11 -3.59 12.19 7.73
N ALA A 12 -4.20 13.27 7.26
CA ALA A 12 -3.70 14.64 7.39
C ALA A 12 -4.89 15.60 7.45
N PRO A 13 -5.46 15.86 8.64
CA PRO A 13 -6.60 16.74 8.82
C PRO A 13 -6.39 18.13 8.23
N GLY A 14 -7.37 18.63 7.46
CA GLY A 14 -7.27 19.90 6.74
C GLY A 14 -6.45 19.86 5.43
N VAL A 15 -5.86 18.72 5.10
CA VAL A 15 -5.14 18.52 3.84
C VAL A 15 -5.95 17.64 2.89
N PHE A 16 -6.33 16.45 3.33
CA PHE A 16 -7.09 15.50 2.53
C PHE A 16 -8.50 15.29 3.07
N TYR A 17 -9.45 15.18 2.15
CA TYR A 17 -10.81 14.76 2.47
C TYR A 17 -10.80 13.30 2.98
N GLY A 18 -11.66 13.01 3.97
CA GLY A 18 -11.72 11.67 4.56
C GLY A 18 -10.67 11.40 5.64
N SER A 19 -9.85 12.41 5.99
CA SER A 19 -8.93 12.32 7.14
C SER A 19 -9.71 12.36 8.46
N ASP A 20 -10.24 11.23 8.89
CA ASP A 20 -10.96 11.07 10.15
C ASP A 20 -10.48 9.85 10.95
N LEU A 21 -10.73 9.86 12.25
CA LEU A 21 -10.36 8.76 13.14
C LEU A 21 -11.42 7.65 13.22
N ALA A 22 -12.56 7.81 12.58
CA ALA A 22 -13.59 6.79 12.54
C ALA A 22 -13.17 5.65 11.59
N THR A 23 -12.50 5.98 10.50
CA THR A 23 -11.99 5.03 9.51
C THR A 23 -11.04 3.98 10.11
N PRO A 24 -9.93 4.32 10.80
CA PRO A 24 -9.06 3.31 11.41
C PRO A 24 -9.76 2.49 12.52
N ARG A 25 -10.67 3.10 13.29
CA ARG A 25 -11.49 2.36 14.26
C ARG A 25 -12.40 1.35 13.59
N MET A 26 -13.01 1.73 12.47
CA MET A 26 -13.85 0.83 11.66
C MET A 26 -13.03 -0.35 11.11
N PHE A 27 -11.78 -0.14 10.67
CA PHE A 27 -10.91 -1.25 10.23
C PHE A 27 -10.67 -2.26 11.34
N ILE A 28 -10.35 -1.81 12.54
CA ILE A 28 -10.15 -2.69 13.70
C ILE A 28 -11.43 -3.47 14.01
N GLN A 29 -12.57 -2.79 14.03
CA GLN A 29 -13.86 -3.43 14.27
C GLN A 29 -14.17 -4.48 13.20
N LYS A 30 -13.96 -4.16 11.90
CA LYS A 30 -14.20 -5.09 10.80
C LYS A 30 -13.28 -6.29 10.83
N ALA A 31 -12.01 -6.10 11.16
CA ALA A 31 -11.07 -7.19 11.34
C ALA A 31 -11.50 -8.14 12.47
N GLN A 32 -12.01 -7.62 13.59
CA GLN A 32 -12.56 -8.42 14.68
C GLN A 32 -13.82 -9.18 14.26
N GLU A 33 -14.79 -8.47 13.66
CA GLU A 33 -16.07 -9.06 13.22
C GLU A 33 -15.90 -10.19 12.21
N THR A 34 -14.88 -10.08 11.34
CA THR A 34 -14.60 -11.07 10.29
C THR A 34 -13.60 -12.15 10.72
N GLY A 35 -13.05 -12.06 11.94
CA GLY A 35 -12.08 -13.01 12.46
C GLY A 35 -10.75 -13.00 11.73
N CYS A 36 -10.23 -11.81 11.43
CA CYS A 36 -8.89 -11.65 10.85
C CYS A 36 -7.81 -12.03 11.86
N ASP A 37 -6.75 -12.66 11.37
CA ASP A 37 -5.55 -12.98 12.16
C ASP A 37 -4.73 -11.70 12.43
N PHE A 38 -4.76 -10.71 11.51
CA PHE A 38 -4.06 -9.44 11.60
C PHE A 38 -4.65 -8.38 10.66
N ILE A 39 -4.17 -7.15 10.81
CA ILE A 39 -4.41 -6.02 9.89
C ILE A 39 -3.07 -5.70 9.20
N LEU A 40 -3.07 -5.50 7.89
CA LEU A 40 -1.92 -5.12 7.09
C LEU A 40 -2.13 -3.76 6.44
N HIS A 41 -1.27 -2.82 6.79
CA HIS A 41 -1.19 -1.51 6.15
C HIS A 41 -0.06 -1.50 5.10
N ALA A 42 -0.36 -1.14 3.87
CA ALA A 42 0.60 -1.19 2.76
C ALA A 42 1.15 0.20 2.36
N GLY A 43 1.46 1.03 3.36
CA GLY A 43 2.15 2.32 3.20
C GLY A 43 1.25 3.53 3.08
N ASP A 44 1.84 4.70 3.32
CA ASP A 44 1.21 6.02 3.30
C ASP A 44 0.02 6.14 4.28
N LEU A 45 0.27 5.76 5.54
CA LEU A 45 -0.71 5.92 6.62
C LEU A 45 -0.97 7.40 6.92
N CYS A 46 0.10 8.19 6.95
CA CYS A 46 0.06 9.63 7.26
C CYS A 46 1.33 10.34 6.73
N HIS A 47 1.40 11.65 6.95
CA HIS A 47 2.56 12.47 6.58
C HIS A 47 3.47 12.74 7.79
N GLY A 48 3.88 11.67 8.47
CA GLY A 48 4.71 11.67 9.67
C GLY A 48 3.93 11.35 10.95
N PRO A 49 4.09 10.14 11.51
CA PRO A 49 3.29 9.63 12.64
C PRO A 49 3.46 10.42 13.93
N SER A 50 4.60 11.09 14.17
CA SER A 50 4.76 11.95 15.36
C SER A 50 3.86 13.19 15.37
N ARG A 51 3.30 13.55 14.21
CA ARG A 51 2.38 14.68 14.05
C ARG A 51 0.92 14.31 14.31
N VAL A 52 0.61 13.03 14.40
CA VAL A 52 -0.75 12.48 14.50
C VAL A 52 -0.84 11.40 15.59
N PRO A 53 -0.43 11.70 16.82
CA PRO A 53 -0.37 10.70 17.91
C PRO A 53 -1.72 10.03 18.19
N GLU A 54 -2.83 10.73 17.94
CA GLU A 54 -4.18 10.21 18.09
C GLU A 54 -4.50 9.08 17.12
N LEU A 55 -3.87 9.06 15.94
CA LEU A 55 -3.98 7.96 14.98
C LEU A 55 -3.15 6.76 15.46
N MET A 56 -1.94 6.99 15.94
CA MET A 56 -1.07 5.95 16.49
C MET A 56 -1.74 5.25 17.68
N GLU A 57 -2.33 6.02 18.61
CA GLU A 57 -3.04 5.47 19.76
C GLU A 57 -4.16 4.49 19.37
N ILE A 58 -4.84 4.71 18.24
CA ILE A 58 -5.88 3.80 17.77
C ILE A 58 -5.28 2.44 17.39
N PHE A 59 -4.18 2.42 16.66
CA PHE A 59 -3.52 1.17 16.25
C PHE A 59 -2.81 0.49 17.42
N ASP A 60 -2.18 1.24 18.32
CA ASP A 60 -1.54 0.74 19.53
C ASP A 60 -2.53 0.01 20.44
N ASN A 61 -3.76 0.47 20.50
CA ASN A 61 -4.83 -0.14 21.30
C ASN A 61 -5.63 -1.22 20.52
N SER A 62 -5.18 -1.60 19.33
CA SER A 62 -5.86 -2.67 18.57
C SER A 62 -5.72 -4.03 19.26
N PRO A 63 -6.83 -4.76 19.46
CA PRO A 63 -6.77 -6.13 19.99
C PRO A 63 -6.31 -7.16 18.96
N ILE A 64 -6.16 -6.76 17.70
CA ILE A 64 -5.67 -7.58 16.60
C ILE A 64 -4.29 -7.01 16.20
N PRO A 65 -3.27 -7.86 15.96
CA PRO A 65 -1.97 -7.39 15.50
C PRO A 65 -2.09 -6.51 14.25
N VAL A 66 -1.38 -5.37 14.24
CA VAL A 66 -1.30 -4.47 13.09
C VAL A 66 0.15 -4.45 12.60
N TYR A 67 0.35 -4.70 11.32
CA TYR A 67 1.65 -4.66 10.68
C TYR A 67 1.67 -3.54 9.64
N HIS A 68 2.74 -2.76 9.65
CA HIS A 68 2.91 -1.61 8.78
C HIS A 68 3.99 -1.87 7.73
N CYS A 69 3.77 -1.35 6.53
CA CYS A 69 4.75 -1.13 5.50
C CYS A 69 4.99 0.38 5.40
N LEU A 70 6.19 0.83 5.14
CA LEU A 70 6.47 2.24 4.89
C LEU A 70 6.06 2.62 3.47
N GLY A 71 5.30 3.72 3.34
CA GLY A 71 5.15 4.44 2.10
C GLY A 71 6.08 5.64 2.01
N ASN A 72 6.11 6.30 0.87
CA ASN A 72 7.01 7.42 0.66
C ASN A 72 6.67 8.65 1.51
N HIS A 73 5.40 8.78 1.96
CA HIS A 73 4.97 9.91 2.78
C HIS A 73 5.09 9.67 4.30
N ASP A 74 5.26 8.45 4.76
CA ASP A 74 5.30 8.15 6.19
C ASP A 74 6.47 8.83 6.91
N THR A 75 7.56 9.13 6.19
CA THR A 75 8.72 9.85 6.73
C THR A 75 8.79 11.33 6.34
N ASP A 76 7.75 11.92 5.77
CA ASP A 76 7.76 13.34 5.37
C ASP A 76 7.88 14.30 6.54
N GLY A 77 7.32 13.96 7.67
CA GLY A 77 7.24 14.82 8.84
C GLY A 77 7.74 14.23 10.14
N THR A 78 8.29 13.02 10.08
CA THR A 78 8.89 12.29 11.22
C THR A 78 10.16 11.62 10.73
N PRO A 79 11.29 11.71 11.45
CA PRO A 79 12.51 11.01 11.09
C PRO A 79 12.28 9.49 10.94
N TYR A 80 13.02 8.86 10.02
CA TYR A 80 12.89 7.44 9.71
C TYR A 80 12.92 6.55 10.97
N GLU A 81 13.94 6.67 11.80
CA GLU A 81 14.09 5.88 13.03
C GLU A 81 12.93 6.07 14.02
N GLU A 82 12.39 7.28 14.10
CA GLU A 82 11.23 7.56 14.92
C GLU A 82 9.95 6.99 14.32
N THR A 83 9.82 7.02 12.99
CA THR A 83 8.70 6.39 12.28
C THR A 83 8.67 4.89 12.55
N LEU A 84 9.82 4.18 12.43
CA LEU A 84 9.91 2.77 12.77
C LEU A 84 9.46 2.49 14.20
N ARG A 85 9.91 3.31 15.14
CA ARG A 85 9.54 3.16 16.55
C ARG A 85 8.03 3.34 16.77
N LEU A 86 7.41 4.34 16.14
CA LEU A 86 5.98 4.61 16.26
C LEU A 86 5.10 3.57 15.56
N TYR A 87 5.61 2.95 14.50
CA TYR A 87 4.93 1.85 13.80
C TYR A 87 5.26 0.47 14.39
N HIS A 88 6.06 0.40 15.46
CA HIS A 88 6.55 -0.87 16.04
C HIS A 88 7.23 -1.78 15.03
N MET A 89 7.86 -1.19 14.02
CA MET A 89 8.62 -1.91 13.02
C MET A 89 10.04 -2.17 13.50
N PRO A 90 10.57 -3.41 13.37
CA PRO A 90 11.94 -3.71 13.78
C PRO A 90 13.01 -3.14 12.83
N ASP A 91 12.62 -2.88 11.57
CA ASP A 91 13.42 -2.32 10.49
C ASP A 91 12.47 -1.84 9.38
N GLY A 92 12.93 -1.08 8.39
CA GLY A 92 12.15 -0.69 7.21
C GLY A 92 11.68 -1.91 6.41
N HIS A 93 12.49 -2.96 6.37
CA HIS A 93 12.10 -4.26 5.83
C HIS A 93 12.22 -5.36 6.89
N TYR A 94 11.22 -6.20 7.00
CA TYR A 94 11.17 -7.28 7.98
C TYR A 94 10.25 -8.41 7.52
N HIS A 95 10.19 -9.48 8.28
CA HIS A 95 9.20 -10.53 8.07
C HIS A 95 8.58 -10.97 9.38
N PHE A 96 7.41 -11.58 9.26
CA PHE A 96 6.74 -12.27 10.36
C PHE A 96 6.04 -13.53 9.86
N ASP A 97 5.91 -14.51 10.75
CA ASP A 97 5.22 -15.77 10.45
C ASP A 97 3.87 -15.79 11.19
N ILE A 98 2.79 -16.01 10.47
CA ILE A 98 1.45 -16.06 11.03
C ILE A 98 0.57 -17.06 10.27
N ALA A 99 -0.22 -17.86 11.00
CA ALA A 99 -1.17 -18.80 10.43
C ALA A 99 -0.58 -19.68 9.30
N GLY A 100 0.68 -20.14 9.46
CA GLY A 100 1.36 -21.00 8.50
C GLY A 100 1.83 -20.31 7.21
N HIS A 101 1.99 -19.01 7.22
CA HIS A 101 2.52 -18.21 6.11
C HIS A 101 3.61 -17.26 6.60
N ARG A 102 4.55 -16.92 5.75
CA ARG A 102 5.53 -15.86 5.97
C ARG A 102 5.17 -14.62 5.17
N ILE A 103 5.04 -13.48 5.85
CA ILE A 103 4.83 -12.19 5.23
C ILE A 103 6.16 -11.44 5.23
N LEU A 104 6.64 -11.05 4.05
CA LEU A 104 7.81 -10.18 3.90
C LEU A 104 7.29 -8.76 3.64
N VAL A 105 7.66 -7.84 4.52
CA VAL A 105 7.45 -6.40 4.33
C VAL A 105 8.73 -5.84 3.72
N LEU A 106 8.60 -5.18 2.58
CA LEU A 106 9.70 -4.67 1.78
C LEU A 106 9.68 -3.15 1.78
N ASP A 107 10.85 -2.55 1.65
CA ASP A 107 11.02 -1.11 1.69
C ASP A 107 11.85 -0.61 0.50
N PRO A 108 11.22 -0.18 -0.60
CA PRO A 108 11.91 0.42 -1.73
C PRO A 108 12.12 1.94 -1.58
N ASN A 109 11.88 2.53 -0.40
CA ASN A 109 11.95 3.97 -0.17
C ASN A 109 13.41 4.49 -0.09
N TYR A 110 14.18 4.26 -1.15
CA TYR A 110 15.56 4.74 -1.27
C TYR A 110 15.77 5.54 -2.54
N CYS A 111 16.52 6.65 -2.39
CA CYS A 111 17.14 7.32 -3.52
C CYS A 111 18.49 6.68 -3.81
N LYS A 112 18.77 6.38 -5.09
CA LYS A 112 20.08 5.91 -5.54
C LYS A 112 20.87 7.05 -6.15
N LEU A 113 21.97 7.44 -5.51
CA LEU A 113 22.90 8.48 -5.96
C LEU A 113 24.26 7.83 -6.21
N GLU A 114 24.61 7.64 -7.46
CA GLU A 114 25.77 6.86 -7.88
C GLU A 114 25.69 5.43 -7.30
N ASP A 115 26.61 5.06 -6.40
CA ASP A 115 26.65 3.76 -5.74
C ASP A 115 26.06 3.79 -4.31
N GLN A 116 25.47 4.92 -3.88
CA GLN A 116 24.88 5.07 -2.55
C GLN A 116 23.37 4.95 -2.58
N TYR A 117 22.81 4.28 -1.59
CA TYR A 117 21.39 4.20 -1.33
C TYR A 117 21.08 5.04 -0.09
N ILE A 118 20.24 6.07 -0.26
CA ILE A 118 19.83 6.99 0.80
C ILE A 118 18.35 6.77 1.05
N HIS A 119 18.01 6.34 2.26
CA HIS A 119 16.61 6.14 2.65
C HIS A 119 15.84 7.46 2.64
N TYR A 120 14.54 7.38 2.36
CA TYR A 120 13.64 8.53 2.51
C TYR A 120 13.59 8.94 3.98
N ASP A 121 13.83 10.22 4.24
CA ASP A 121 13.84 10.80 5.57
C ASP A 121 13.52 12.29 5.48
N MET A 122 12.50 12.74 6.23
CA MET A 122 12.07 14.15 6.27
C MET A 122 11.84 14.76 4.88
N GLY A 123 11.27 13.97 3.96
CA GLY A 123 10.97 14.42 2.60
C GLY A 123 12.20 14.68 1.72
N ASN A 124 13.38 14.13 2.05
CA ASN A 124 14.62 14.36 1.30
C ASN A 124 14.53 13.90 -0.16
N TYR A 125 13.71 12.89 -0.46
CA TYR A 125 13.54 12.33 -1.80
C TYR A 125 12.98 13.33 -2.82
N PHE A 126 12.32 14.40 -2.39
CA PHE A 126 11.89 15.48 -3.29
C PHE A 126 13.05 16.18 -3.99
N GLN A 127 14.26 16.08 -3.44
CA GLN A 127 15.47 16.66 -4.03
C GLN A 127 15.98 15.87 -5.24
N TRP A 128 15.61 14.57 -5.36
CA TRP A 128 16.13 13.66 -6.38
C TRP A 128 15.00 12.90 -7.12
N PRO A 129 14.11 13.61 -7.83
CA PRO A 129 12.89 13.01 -8.39
C PRO A 129 13.14 11.91 -9.44
N GLY A 130 14.32 11.88 -10.06
CA GLY A 130 14.69 10.86 -11.05
C GLY A 130 15.38 9.61 -10.47
N ASN A 131 15.71 9.63 -9.17
CA ASN A 131 16.56 8.61 -8.54
C ASN A 131 15.85 7.90 -7.38
N ARG A 132 14.52 7.83 -7.41
CA ARG A 132 13.66 7.30 -6.36
C ARG A 132 13.35 5.83 -6.55
N ASP A 133 12.78 5.22 -5.53
CA ASP A 133 12.06 3.95 -5.53
C ASP A 133 12.99 2.78 -5.82
N HIS A 134 14.16 2.78 -5.15
CA HIS A 134 15.18 1.75 -5.28
C HIS A 134 15.20 0.79 -4.10
N THR A 135 15.52 -0.47 -4.40
CA THR A 135 15.74 -1.51 -3.39
C THR A 135 17.25 -1.77 -3.27
N PRO A 136 17.87 -1.50 -2.11
CA PRO A 136 19.30 -1.75 -1.91
C PRO A 136 19.70 -3.21 -2.16
N PRO A 137 20.92 -3.48 -2.65
CA PRO A 137 21.42 -4.84 -2.91
C PRO A 137 21.38 -5.76 -1.69
N GLU A 138 21.61 -5.22 -0.50
CA GLU A 138 21.51 -5.96 0.76
C GLU A 138 20.08 -6.39 1.06
N GLN A 139 19.08 -5.57 0.75
CA GLN A 139 17.69 -5.97 0.88
C GLN A 139 17.30 -7.01 -0.17
N LEU A 140 17.77 -6.91 -1.41
CA LEU A 140 17.55 -7.94 -2.43
C LEU A 140 18.12 -9.30 -1.98
N ALA A 141 19.33 -9.32 -1.42
CA ALA A 141 19.92 -10.53 -0.86
C ALA A 141 19.14 -11.07 0.34
N TRP A 142 18.61 -10.17 1.19
CA TRP A 142 17.77 -10.53 2.32
C TRP A 142 16.42 -11.13 1.85
N ILE A 143 15.79 -10.58 0.81
CA ILE A 143 14.55 -11.13 0.22
C ILE A 143 14.78 -12.57 -0.24
N GLU A 144 15.83 -12.80 -1.05
CA GLU A 144 16.16 -14.14 -1.57
C GLU A 144 16.35 -15.14 -0.41
N LYS A 145 17.19 -14.79 0.56
CA LYS A 145 17.46 -15.61 1.73
C LYS A 145 16.21 -15.89 2.56
N THR A 146 15.40 -14.85 2.83
CA THR A 146 14.22 -14.98 3.69
C THR A 146 13.15 -15.85 3.06
N ILE A 147 12.99 -15.79 1.74
CA ILE A 147 12.09 -16.68 0.99
C ILE A 147 12.63 -18.12 1.03
N GLU A 148 13.94 -18.33 0.77
CA GLU A 148 14.52 -19.67 0.76
C GLU A 148 14.43 -20.37 2.12
N GLU A 149 14.73 -19.66 3.21
CA GLU A 149 14.72 -20.18 4.58
C GLU A 149 13.31 -20.35 5.17
N SER A 150 12.28 -19.79 4.54
CA SER A 150 10.91 -19.92 5.06
C SER A 150 10.44 -21.37 5.01
N PRO A 151 9.91 -21.92 6.11
CA PRO A 151 9.22 -23.20 6.08
C PRO A 151 7.80 -23.12 5.49
N TYR A 152 7.31 -21.90 5.24
CA TYR A 152 5.96 -21.61 4.79
C TYR A 152 5.91 -21.00 3.40
N PRO A 153 4.75 -21.01 2.72
CA PRO A 153 4.49 -20.13 1.60
C PRO A 153 4.64 -18.65 2.01
N CYS A 154 5.13 -17.83 1.08
CA CYS A 154 5.42 -16.42 1.32
C CYS A 154 4.42 -15.51 0.60
N LEU A 155 4.08 -14.40 1.25
CA LEU A 155 3.45 -13.24 0.63
C LEU A 155 4.38 -12.04 0.82
N LEU A 156 4.49 -11.18 -0.18
CA LEU A 156 5.30 -9.99 -0.13
C LEU A 156 4.38 -8.76 -0.12
N VAL A 157 4.73 -7.75 0.66
CA VAL A 157 4.07 -6.45 0.65
C VAL A 157 5.11 -5.35 0.58
N SER A 158 4.86 -4.34 -0.23
CA SER A 158 5.64 -3.11 -0.33
C SER A 158 4.69 -1.96 -0.62
N HIS A 159 5.15 -0.73 -0.49
CA HIS A 159 4.32 0.39 -0.94
C HIS A 159 4.36 0.52 -2.46
N ASP A 160 5.54 0.58 -3.05
CA ASP A 160 5.72 0.61 -4.50
C ASP A 160 5.63 -0.79 -5.11
N SER A 161 5.13 -0.87 -6.35
CA SER A 161 4.91 -2.13 -7.05
C SER A 161 6.20 -2.77 -7.55
N TYR A 162 6.34 -4.07 -7.34
CA TYR A 162 7.35 -4.91 -7.99
C TYR A 162 6.80 -5.61 -9.24
N GLU A 163 5.66 -5.17 -9.77
CA GLU A 163 5.10 -5.73 -11.01
C GLU A 163 5.67 -5.04 -12.25
N ARG A 164 5.88 -3.73 -12.17
CA ARG A 164 6.40 -2.91 -13.27
C ARG A 164 7.02 -1.61 -12.76
N ASP A 165 7.79 -0.92 -13.64
CA ASP A 165 8.47 0.32 -13.33
C ASP A 165 7.65 1.61 -13.55
N ALA A 166 6.42 1.51 -14.03
CA ALA A 166 5.57 2.69 -14.21
C ALA A 166 5.12 3.23 -12.84
N ASN A 167 5.91 4.11 -12.25
CA ASN A 167 5.81 4.62 -10.88
C ASN A 167 5.90 3.53 -9.80
N GLY A 168 6.65 2.47 -10.04
CA GLY A 168 6.93 1.40 -9.10
C GLY A 168 8.42 1.30 -8.78
N ALA A 169 8.77 0.28 -7.98
CA ALA A 169 10.14 0.03 -7.58
C ALA A 169 11.04 -0.24 -8.80
N ARG A 170 12.17 0.48 -8.90
CA ARG A 170 13.09 0.41 -10.04
C ARG A 170 13.73 -0.98 -10.20
N ASP A 171 13.87 -1.68 -9.10
CA ASP A 171 14.51 -3.00 -9.05
C ASP A 171 13.51 -4.17 -9.18
N TYR A 172 12.30 -3.91 -9.72
CA TYR A 172 11.22 -4.87 -9.85
C TYR A 172 11.64 -6.17 -10.58
N LEU A 173 12.47 -6.07 -11.62
CA LEU A 173 12.96 -7.26 -12.34
C LEU A 173 13.84 -8.16 -11.46
N ALA A 174 14.63 -7.59 -10.56
CA ALA A 174 15.46 -8.36 -9.64
C ALA A 174 14.58 -9.14 -8.64
N VAL A 175 13.56 -8.51 -8.08
CA VAL A 175 12.61 -9.17 -7.17
C VAL A 175 11.80 -10.24 -7.90
N GLN A 176 11.32 -9.97 -9.12
CA GLN A 176 10.62 -10.99 -9.93
C GLN A 176 11.52 -12.19 -10.24
N GLU A 177 12.81 -11.98 -10.51
CA GLU A 177 13.74 -13.09 -10.75
C GLU A 177 13.98 -13.92 -9.49
N ILE A 178 14.07 -13.28 -8.30
CA ILE A 178 14.13 -13.98 -7.02
C ILE A 178 12.88 -14.86 -6.83
N ILE A 179 11.70 -14.29 -7.04
CA ILE A 179 10.43 -15.01 -6.92
C ILE A 179 10.35 -16.17 -7.90
N ARG A 180 10.74 -15.96 -9.16
CA ARG A 180 10.74 -17.00 -10.20
C ARG A 180 11.66 -18.17 -9.84
N LYS A 181 12.87 -17.88 -9.36
CA LYS A 181 13.81 -18.90 -8.88
C LYS A 181 13.23 -19.70 -7.70
N ALA A 182 12.63 -19.00 -6.73
CA ALA A 182 12.03 -19.64 -5.57
C ALA A 182 10.87 -20.57 -5.98
N ASN A 183 9.97 -20.12 -6.83
CA ASN A 183 8.82 -20.90 -7.30
C ASN A 183 9.23 -22.06 -8.24
N LYS A 184 10.33 -21.92 -8.98
CA LYS A 184 10.91 -23.03 -9.76
C LYS A 184 11.46 -24.13 -8.87
N LYS A 185 12.08 -23.76 -7.74
CA LYS A 185 12.66 -24.71 -6.76
C LYS A 185 11.57 -25.37 -5.91
N SER A 186 10.58 -24.62 -5.52
CA SER A 186 9.44 -25.07 -4.71
C SER A 186 8.15 -24.40 -5.23
N PRO A 187 7.28 -25.09 -5.97
CA PRO A 187 6.07 -24.53 -6.50
C PRO A 187 5.24 -23.82 -5.41
N HIS A 188 4.70 -22.67 -5.73
CA HIS A 188 3.89 -21.85 -4.82
C HIS A 188 4.64 -21.37 -3.56
N LYS A 189 5.97 -21.25 -3.63
CA LYS A 189 6.77 -20.71 -2.54
C LYS A 189 6.43 -19.25 -2.26
N VAL A 190 6.19 -18.47 -3.31
CA VAL A 190 5.61 -17.13 -3.25
C VAL A 190 4.26 -17.17 -3.95
N LEU A 191 3.21 -16.74 -3.23
CA LEU A 191 1.84 -16.76 -3.72
C LEU A 191 1.40 -15.41 -4.27
N MET A 192 1.80 -14.32 -3.60
CA MET A 192 1.25 -13.00 -3.85
C MET A 192 2.26 -11.91 -3.53
N VAL A 193 2.23 -10.83 -4.32
CA VAL A 193 2.90 -9.55 -4.08
C VAL A 193 1.82 -8.48 -4.05
N MET A 194 1.80 -7.66 -3.01
CA MET A 194 0.78 -6.66 -2.74
C MET A 194 1.43 -5.29 -2.58
N ASN A 195 0.77 -4.25 -3.07
CA ASN A 195 1.25 -2.87 -2.90
C ASN A 195 0.11 -1.84 -2.90
N GLY A 196 0.41 -0.61 -2.41
CA GLY A 196 -0.41 0.59 -2.48
C GLY A 196 0.08 1.55 -3.56
N HIS A 197 0.30 2.82 -3.18
CA HIS A 197 0.96 3.89 -3.90
C HIS A 197 0.18 4.47 -5.11
N TYR A 198 -0.42 3.62 -5.91
CA TYR A 198 -1.08 4.08 -7.15
C TYR A 198 -2.46 4.66 -6.94
N HIS A 199 -3.07 4.44 -5.77
CA HIS A 199 -4.48 4.75 -5.48
C HIS A 199 -5.44 4.11 -6.49
N ARG A 200 -5.10 2.92 -7.00
CA ARG A 200 -5.85 2.21 -8.05
C ARG A 200 -5.84 0.72 -7.84
N ASP A 201 -6.99 0.13 -7.96
CA ASP A 201 -7.17 -1.30 -7.82
C ASP A 201 -6.85 -2.03 -9.12
N PHE A 202 -5.87 -2.95 -9.07
CA PHE A 202 -5.47 -3.73 -10.22
C PHE A 202 -4.86 -5.07 -9.84
N ILE A 203 -5.39 -6.17 -10.37
CA ILE A 203 -4.87 -7.53 -10.15
C ILE A 203 -4.30 -8.08 -11.45
N ARG A 204 -3.09 -8.65 -11.37
CA ARG A 204 -2.44 -9.39 -12.46
C ARG A 204 -1.82 -10.68 -11.95
N ILE A 205 -1.69 -11.65 -12.84
CA ILE A 205 -0.98 -12.90 -12.57
C ILE A 205 0.25 -12.95 -13.48
N LEU A 206 1.44 -12.94 -12.87
CA LEU A 206 2.72 -13.09 -13.56
C LEU A 206 3.43 -14.30 -13.01
N ASP A 207 3.87 -15.20 -13.89
CA ASP A 207 4.60 -16.41 -13.49
C ASP A 207 3.91 -17.21 -12.38
N ASN A 208 2.58 -17.28 -12.42
CA ASN A 208 1.74 -17.96 -11.42
C ASN A 208 1.84 -17.33 -10.00
N VAL A 209 2.07 -16.03 -9.92
CA VAL A 209 2.05 -15.21 -8.71
C VAL A 209 1.04 -14.09 -8.90
N ILE A 210 0.23 -13.82 -7.89
CA ILE A 210 -0.71 -12.69 -7.90
C ILE A 210 0.08 -11.42 -7.60
N HIS A 211 -0.03 -10.42 -8.47
CA HIS A 211 0.40 -9.05 -8.21
C HIS A 211 -0.84 -8.18 -8.06
N TRP A 212 -0.97 -7.51 -6.93
CA TRP A 212 -2.15 -6.73 -6.59
C TRP A 212 -1.80 -5.34 -6.10
N ASP A 213 -2.17 -4.35 -6.90
CA ASP A 213 -2.18 -2.94 -6.51
C ASP A 213 -3.53 -2.70 -5.82
N ILE A 214 -3.54 -2.38 -4.52
CA ILE A 214 -4.77 -2.05 -3.78
C ILE A 214 -5.06 -0.55 -3.94
N ASN A 215 -6.34 -0.22 -4.06
CA ASN A 215 -6.79 1.18 -4.10
C ASN A 215 -6.59 1.86 -2.75
N SER A 216 -6.44 3.18 -2.76
CA SER A 216 -6.37 3.99 -1.54
C SER A 216 -7.68 3.97 -0.76
N VAL A 217 -7.58 4.27 0.52
CA VAL A 217 -8.74 4.28 1.43
C VAL A 217 -9.77 5.34 1.05
N THR A 218 -9.33 6.56 0.69
CA THR A 218 -10.24 7.73 0.71
C THR A 218 -10.32 8.51 -0.59
N TYR A 219 -9.36 8.37 -1.53
CA TYR A 219 -9.35 9.14 -2.77
C TYR A 219 -8.41 8.57 -3.84
N ASP A 220 -8.64 8.93 -5.11
CA ASP A 220 -7.66 8.78 -6.19
C ASP A 220 -6.89 10.09 -6.38
N TRP A 221 -5.58 10.02 -6.54
CA TRP A 221 -4.75 11.17 -6.88
C TRP A 221 -4.69 11.35 -8.40
N VAL A 222 -5.43 12.31 -8.91
CA VAL A 222 -5.50 12.58 -10.35
C VAL A 222 -4.56 13.70 -10.82
N GLY A 223 -3.94 14.42 -9.87
CA GLY A 223 -3.02 15.51 -10.16
C GLY A 223 -3.73 16.80 -10.54
N GLU A 224 -3.21 17.53 -11.55
CA GLU A 224 -3.83 18.79 -11.96
C GLU A 224 -5.28 18.61 -12.44
N PRO A 225 -6.15 19.55 -12.08
CA PRO A 225 -7.57 19.30 -12.04
C PRO A 225 -8.26 19.55 -13.39
N GLU A 226 -8.71 18.49 -14.04
CA GLU A 226 -9.76 18.59 -15.04
C GLU A 226 -11.16 18.76 -14.37
N HIS A 227 -11.24 18.53 -13.07
CA HIS A 227 -12.48 18.59 -12.26
C HIS A 227 -12.58 19.83 -11.35
N GLN A 228 -11.81 20.89 -11.60
CA GLN A 228 -11.89 22.15 -10.85
C GLN A 228 -13.30 22.73 -10.91
N GLY A 229 -13.81 23.13 -9.73
CA GLY A 229 -15.15 23.71 -9.60
C GLY A 229 -16.28 22.69 -9.52
N MET A 230 -15.99 21.39 -9.45
CA MET A 230 -17.00 20.34 -9.31
C MET A 230 -17.43 20.10 -7.86
N TYR A 231 -16.65 20.57 -6.91
CA TYR A 231 -16.99 20.53 -5.48
C TYR A 231 -17.49 21.89 -4.99
N PRO A 232 -18.29 21.91 -3.91
CA PRO A 232 -18.60 23.14 -3.20
C PRO A 232 -17.32 23.87 -2.76
N GLN A 233 -17.33 25.21 -2.80
CA GLN A 233 -16.17 26.04 -2.46
C GLN A 233 -15.66 25.74 -1.04
N GLU A 234 -16.56 25.42 -0.13
CA GLU A 234 -16.26 25.10 1.26
C GLU A 234 -15.30 23.91 1.39
N LEU A 235 -15.36 22.93 0.49
CA LEU A 235 -14.44 21.79 0.47
C LEU A 235 -13.03 22.17 0.00
N TYR A 236 -12.95 23.08 -0.99
CA TYR A 236 -11.64 23.62 -1.41
C TYR A 236 -11.01 24.51 -0.33
N ASP A 237 -11.82 25.22 0.44
CA ASP A 237 -11.36 26.07 1.53
C ASP A 237 -10.91 25.22 2.75
N GLN A 238 -11.56 24.08 2.96
CA GLN A 238 -11.29 23.20 4.09
C GLN A 238 -10.10 22.25 3.85
N PHE A 239 -9.95 21.75 2.61
CA PHE A 239 -8.95 20.74 2.28
C PHE A 239 -8.00 21.24 1.18
N SER A 240 -6.74 21.48 1.53
CA SER A 240 -5.77 22.11 0.63
C SER A 240 -5.44 21.28 -0.62
N CYS A 241 -5.58 19.94 -0.55
CA CYS A 241 -5.36 19.03 -1.66
C CYS A 241 -6.64 18.68 -2.45
N MET A 242 -7.79 19.25 -2.09
CA MET A 242 -9.07 18.93 -2.73
C MET A 242 -9.07 19.07 -4.25
N LYS A 243 -8.29 20.01 -4.78
CA LYS A 243 -8.16 20.26 -6.21
C LYS A 243 -7.38 19.17 -6.99
N TYR A 244 -6.65 18.28 -6.30
CA TYR A 244 -5.81 17.27 -6.92
C TYR A 244 -6.38 15.85 -6.80
N ILE A 245 -7.45 15.67 -6.02
CA ILE A 245 -7.97 14.37 -5.64
C ILE A 245 -9.41 14.17 -6.08
N VAL A 246 -9.80 12.91 -6.22
CA VAL A 246 -11.19 12.47 -6.36
C VAL A 246 -11.54 11.65 -5.14
N PRO A 247 -12.15 12.25 -4.11
CA PRO A 247 -12.52 11.55 -2.89
C PRO A 247 -13.60 10.50 -3.11
N TYR A 248 -13.57 9.47 -2.27
CA TYR A 248 -14.63 8.48 -2.14
C TYR A 248 -15.57 8.83 -0.99
N THR A 249 -16.83 8.43 -1.12
CA THR A 249 -17.86 8.68 -0.09
C THR A 249 -17.62 7.81 1.14
N ASP A 250 -17.22 6.56 0.92
CA ASP A 250 -16.96 5.58 1.97
C ASP A 250 -15.51 5.04 1.84
N PRO A 251 -14.86 4.71 2.96
CA PRO A 251 -13.48 4.21 2.94
C PRO A 251 -13.38 2.80 2.32
N LEU A 252 -12.31 2.58 1.55
CA LEU A 252 -12.04 1.32 0.89
C LEU A 252 -11.04 0.46 1.70
N TYR A 253 -11.31 -0.84 1.76
CA TYR A 253 -10.44 -1.86 2.32
C TYR A 253 -10.82 -3.23 1.73
N ALA A 254 -10.02 -4.25 2.00
CA ALA A 254 -10.33 -5.62 1.62
C ALA A 254 -10.09 -6.60 2.77
N ILE A 255 -10.89 -7.67 2.79
CA ILE A 255 -10.59 -8.87 3.58
C ILE A 255 -9.97 -9.90 2.64
N VAL A 256 -8.79 -10.37 2.99
CA VAL A 256 -8.05 -11.37 2.21
C VAL A 256 -8.03 -12.69 2.96
N THR A 257 -8.40 -13.77 2.27
CA THR A 257 -8.32 -15.13 2.81
C THR A 257 -7.39 -15.97 1.93
N VAL A 258 -6.41 -16.62 2.56
CA VAL A 258 -5.45 -17.51 1.88
C VAL A 258 -5.66 -18.94 2.37
N GLU A 259 -6.03 -19.84 1.45
CA GLU A 259 -6.30 -21.26 1.69
C GLU A 259 -5.51 -22.10 0.69
N GLY A 260 -4.35 -22.60 1.10
CA GLY A 260 -3.42 -23.26 0.18
C GLY A 260 -3.00 -22.33 -0.96
N THR A 261 -3.32 -22.67 -2.20
CA THR A 261 -3.04 -21.86 -3.39
C THR A 261 -4.22 -20.99 -3.82
N THR A 262 -5.32 -21.00 -3.07
CA THR A 262 -6.51 -20.18 -3.35
C THR A 262 -6.48 -18.92 -2.50
N ILE A 263 -6.52 -17.78 -3.15
CA ILE A 263 -6.60 -16.46 -2.53
C ILE A 263 -7.97 -15.86 -2.85
N THR A 264 -8.70 -15.48 -1.81
CA THR A 264 -9.99 -14.77 -1.94
C THR A 264 -9.79 -13.35 -1.43
N ILE A 265 -10.13 -12.37 -2.25
CA ILE A 265 -10.15 -10.94 -1.93
C ILE A 265 -11.62 -10.54 -1.88
N GLU A 266 -12.08 -10.04 -0.75
CA GLU A 266 -13.39 -9.44 -0.55
C GLU A 266 -13.20 -7.95 -0.40
N GLY A 267 -13.23 -7.23 -1.54
CA GLY A 267 -13.04 -5.78 -1.59
C GLY A 267 -14.33 -5.02 -1.30
N THR A 268 -14.19 -3.76 -0.92
CA THR A 268 -15.32 -2.84 -0.71
C THR A 268 -15.53 -1.92 -1.93
N GLU A 269 -16.74 -1.40 -2.05
CA GLU A 269 -17.14 -0.46 -3.08
C GLU A 269 -17.67 0.83 -2.45
N SER A 270 -17.44 1.94 -3.13
CA SER A 270 -17.90 3.27 -2.77
C SER A 270 -18.39 4.03 -4.00
N THR A 271 -18.62 5.32 -3.86
CA THR A 271 -18.89 6.25 -4.96
C THR A 271 -17.93 7.42 -4.91
N MET A 272 -17.68 8.05 -6.05
CA MET A 272 -16.94 9.30 -6.07
C MET A 272 -17.78 10.41 -5.46
N LEU A 273 -17.16 11.23 -4.62
CA LEU A 273 -17.82 12.33 -3.93
C LEU A 273 -18.52 13.28 -4.92
N ASN A 274 -19.66 13.81 -4.51
CA ASN A 274 -20.46 14.80 -5.27
C ASN A 274 -20.90 14.32 -6.67
N GLY A 275 -21.04 13.00 -6.87
CA GLY A 275 -21.50 12.44 -8.14
C GLY A 275 -20.52 12.57 -9.30
N ILE A 276 -19.25 12.85 -9.03
CA ILE A 276 -18.20 12.78 -10.05
C ILE A 276 -18.19 11.37 -10.64
N ASN A 277 -18.00 11.29 -11.93
CA ASN A 277 -17.93 10.05 -12.67
C ASN A 277 -16.77 10.09 -13.68
N ARG A 278 -16.57 8.99 -14.40
CA ARG A 278 -15.46 8.85 -15.34
C ARG A 278 -15.46 9.88 -16.48
N GLU A 279 -16.62 10.38 -16.91
CA GLU A 279 -16.71 11.38 -17.98
C GLU A 279 -16.14 12.73 -17.54
N HIS A 280 -16.25 13.06 -16.25
CA HIS A 280 -15.68 14.26 -15.65
C HIS A 280 -14.15 14.24 -15.54
N LEU A 281 -13.54 13.05 -15.61
CA LEU A 281 -12.09 12.87 -15.44
C LEU A 281 -11.32 13.00 -16.77
N GLY A 282 -12.00 12.94 -17.90
CA GLY A 282 -11.37 13.08 -19.22
C GLY A 282 -10.20 12.11 -19.40
N ALA A 283 -9.02 12.63 -19.73
CA ALA A 283 -7.80 11.84 -19.92
C ALA A 283 -7.26 11.19 -18.64
N LYS A 284 -7.71 11.64 -17.46
CA LYS A 284 -7.30 11.10 -16.14
C LYS A 284 -8.03 9.81 -15.73
N ILE A 285 -8.90 9.30 -16.60
CA ILE A 285 -9.68 8.08 -16.36
C ILE A 285 -8.81 6.82 -16.11
N CYS A 286 -7.59 6.80 -16.66
CA CYS A 286 -6.60 5.76 -16.46
C CYS A 286 -5.22 6.40 -16.30
N ASP A 287 -4.32 5.71 -15.61
CA ASP A 287 -2.91 6.04 -15.62
C ASP A 287 -2.19 5.49 -16.86
N LEU A 288 -0.86 5.74 -16.95
CA LEU A 288 0.00 5.25 -18.05
C LEU A 288 0.09 3.72 -18.11
N ALA A 289 -0.16 3.02 -17.01
CA ALA A 289 -0.17 1.56 -16.94
C ALA A 289 -1.56 0.97 -17.26
N GLY A 290 -2.56 1.81 -17.54
CA GLY A 290 -3.92 1.40 -17.87
C GLY A 290 -4.78 1.05 -16.66
N ARG A 291 -4.36 1.41 -15.42
CA ARG A 291 -5.15 1.22 -14.21
C ARG A 291 -6.23 2.30 -14.15
N PRO A 292 -7.51 1.92 -14.10
CA PRO A 292 -8.60 2.89 -14.12
C PRO A 292 -8.84 3.55 -12.77
N VAL A 293 -9.29 4.79 -12.76
CA VAL A 293 -9.88 5.43 -11.58
C VAL A 293 -11.21 4.75 -11.27
N THR A 294 -11.30 4.13 -10.10
CA THR A 294 -12.52 3.46 -9.65
C THR A 294 -12.67 3.59 -8.14
N PRO A 295 -13.87 3.92 -7.63
CA PRO A 295 -14.11 4.02 -6.18
C PRO A 295 -14.38 2.61 -5.59
N ARG A 296 -13.48 1.66 -5.83
CA ARG A 296 -13.65 0.28 -5.34
C ARG A 296 -12.34 -0.46 -5.24
N ILE A 297 -12.36 -1.51 -4.46
CA ILE A 297 -11.42 -2.63 -4.53
C ILE A 297 -12.22 -3.83 -5.05
N GLN A 298 -11.77 -4.46 -6.13
CA GLN A 298 -12.50 -5.57 -6.73
C GLN A 298 -12.44 -6.83 -5.86
N SER A 299 -13.55 -7.54 -5.76
CA SER A 299 -13.56 -8.87 -5.18
C SER A 299 -13.10 -9.90 -6.20
N ALA A 300 -12.26 -10.84 -5.77
CA ALA A 300 -11.71 -11.88 -6.63
C ALA A 300 -11.49 -13.19 -5.86
N LYS A 301 -11.60 -14.31 -6.55
CA LYS A 301 -11.16 -15.63 -6.03
C LYS A 301 -10.28 -16.28 -7.07
N ILE A 302 -9.00 -16.43 -6.73
CA ILE A 302 -7.94 -16.88 -7.64
C ILE A 302 -7.31 -18.13 -7.06
N THR A 303 -7.21 -19.19 -7.87
CA THR A 303 -6.46 -20.39 -7.52
C THR A 303 -5.25 -20.48 -8.43
N LEU A 304 -4.05 -20.48 -7.86
CA LEU A 304 -2.81 -20.65 -8.58
C LEU A 304 -2.63 -22.11 -9.00
N GLY A 305 -2.24 -22.32 -10.25
CA GLY A 305 -2.14 -23.63 -10.90
C GLY A 305 -0.83 -24.37 -10.65
#